data_62c97b4999abe8f9516f77ed1f04c814
#
_entry.id   62c97b4999abe8f9516f77ed1f04c814
#
_cell.length_a   1.000
_cell.length_b   1.000
_cell.length_c   1.000
_cell.angle_alpha   90.00
_cell.angle_beta   90.00
_cell.angle_gamma   90.00
#
_symmetry.space_group_name_H-M   'P 1'
#
loop_
_entity.id
_entity.type
_entity.pdbx_description
1 polymer ?
#
loop_
_entity_poly.entity_id
_entity_poly.type
_entity_poly.pdbx_seq_one_letter_code
_entity_poly.pdbx_strand_id
1 'polypeptide(L)'
;MRKRVLTLALATVAAASLLTGCGGGSKDSSKNDDIAVVSREDGSGTRGAFVELFGIEEEKDGKKVDMTTQSAQITNSTSVMMTTIAENDAAIGYISLGSLNDTVKAVKIDGAEASAENVKNGSYKVVRPFNIVTKDGLSDAAKDFQSFIMSKEGQKVVEDNGYISVDENAKAFKSNGAKGKVVVSGSSSVTPVMEKLKEAYEKANDKVTVEVQQSDSTTGVNNAIDGVCDIGMASRDLADSEKSKGVTATAIAQDGIAVIVNKDRDVYELTSDQVKSIFT
;
A
#
# COMPACT_ATOMS: atom_id res chain seq x y z
N MET A 1 -51.47 -9.22 60.43
CA MET A 1 -51.28 -9.79 61.81
C MET A 1 -49.79 -9.93 62.07
N ARG A 2 -49.30 -9.31 63.16
CA ARG A 2 -48.13 -9.57 63.99
C ARG A 2 -46.74 -9.59 63.25
N LYS A 3 -45.92 -8.52 63.32
CA LYS A 3 -45.08 -8.10 64.45
C LYS A 3 -44.01 -9.13 64.86
N ARG A 4 -42.73 -8.78 64.70
CA ARG A 4 -41.67 -8.62 65.73
C ARG A 4 -40.34 -8.53 65.00
N VAL A 5 -39.65 -7.44 64.90
CA VAL A 5 -38.75 -6.73 65.81
C VAL A 5 -37.88 -7.66 66.67
N LEU A 6 -36.57 -7.66 66.41
CA LEU A 6 -35.58 -7.70 67.46
C LEU A 6 -34.23 -7.11 66.95
N THR A 7 -33.82 -6.15 67.73
CA THR A 7 -32.57 -5.35 67.74
C THR A 7 -31.46 -6.05 68.53
N LEU A 8 -30.29 -5.54 68.43
CA LEU A 8 -29.06 -5.57 69.29
C LEU A 8 -27.89 -6.33 68.69
N ALA A 9 -26.61 -5.98 68.82
CA ALA A 9 -25.93 -4.79 69.35
C ALA A 9 -24.48 -4.82 68.87
N LEU A 10 -23.91 -3.63 68.79
CA LEU A 10 -22.53 -3.21 68.92
C LEU A 10 -21.46 -4.20 69.42
N ALA A 11 -20.31 -4.23 68.74
CA ALA A 11 -18.98 -4.25 69.38
C ALA A 11 -17.92 -3.65 68.44
N THR A 12 -17.42 -2.48 68.84
CA THR A 12 -16.21 -1.79 68.36
C THR A 12 -14.97 -2.51 68.82
N VAL A 13 -14.01 -2.76 67.92
CA VAL A 13 -12.62 -2.88 68.29
C VAL A 13 -11.79 -2.12 67.29
N ALA A 14 -11.24 -1.00 67.72
CA ALA A 14 -10.19 -0.28 67.04
C ALA A 14 -8.84 -0.96 67.31
N ALA A 15 -8.11 -1.27 66.24
CA ALA A 15 -6.67 -1.53 66.35
C ALA A 15 -5.98 -0.79 65.22
N ALA A 16 -5.35 0.32 65.57
CA ALA A 16 -4.41 1.03 64.76
C ALA A 16 -3.11 0.22 64.62
N SER A 17 -2.69 -0.03 63.40
CA SER A 17 -1.30 -0.40 63.10
C SER A 17 -0.81 0.41 61.92
N LEU A 18 -0.03 1.42 62.25
CA LEU A 18 0.83 2.15 61.33
C LEU A 18 1.87 1.18 60.73
N LEU A 19 1.80 0.96 59.42
CA LEU A 19 2.92 0.44 58.66
C LEU A 19 3.19 1.42 57.52
N THR A 20 4.17 2.28 57.77
CA THR A 20 4.90 3.00 56.75
C THR A 20 5.59 2.03 55.81
N GLY A 21 5.01 1.82 54.65
CA GLY A 21 5.63 1.14 53.51
C GLY A 21 5.89 2.16 52.44
N CYS A 22 7.07 2.78 52.41
CA CYS A 22 7.64 3.35 51.20
C CYS A 22 7.84 2.21 50.17
N GLY A 23 6.89 2.04 49.27
CA GLY A 23 7.05 1.29 48.08
C GLY A 23 6.92 2.24 46.89
N GLY A 24 8.06 2.69 46.36
CA GLY A 24 8.09 3.34 45.07
C GLY A 24 7.50 2.37 44.03
N GLY A 25 6.25 2.60 43.69
CA GLY A 25 5.63 1.96 42.53
C GLY A 25 6.31 2.54 41.32
N SER A 26 7.35 1.84 40.83
CA SER A 26 7.72 1.92 39.43
C SER A 26 6.44 1.64 38.64
N LYS A 27 5.95 2.64 37.96
CA LYS A 27 5.05 2.42 36.84
C LYS A 27 5.89 1.70 35.79
N ASP A 28 6.04 0.40 35.96
CA ASP A 28 6.34 -0.48 34.87
C ASP A 28 5.10 -0.50 33.98
N SER A 29 4.99 0.56 33.17
CA SER A 29 4.22 0.45 31.95
C SER A 29 5.03 -0.50 31.07
N SER A 30 4.82 -1.80 31.26
CA SER A 30 5.04 -2.76 30.18
C SER A 30 4.16 -2.26 29.03
N LYS A 31 4.69 -1.37 28.20
CA LYS A 31 4.15 -1.21 26.85
C LYS A 31 4.12 -2.63 26.32
N ASN A 32 2.93 -3.09 25.99
CA ASN A 32 2.75 -4.32 25.26
C ASN A 32 3.56 -4.11 23.99
N ASP A 33 4.72 -4.77 23.86
CA ASP A 33 5.60 -4.66 22.70
C ASP A 33 5.05 -5.48 21.51
N ASP A 34 3.80 -5.94 21.62
CA ASP A 34 3.13 -6.66 20.57
C ASP A 34 3.00 -5.78 19.32
N ILE A 35 3.56 -6.27 18.23
CA ILE A 35 3.49 -5.62 16.92
C ILE A 35 2.17 -6.01 16.26
N ALA A 36 1.34 -5.04 15.94
CA ALA A 36 0.13 -5.25 15.15
C ALA A 36 0.46 -5.23 13.66
N VAL A 37 0.56 -6.40 13.06
CA VAL A 37 0.85 -6.54 11.62
C VAL A 37 -0.39 -6.17 10.82
N VAL A 38 -0.22 -5.27 9.84
CA VAL A 38 -1.28 -4.88 8.90
C VAL A 38 -0.82 -5.22 7.48
N SER A 39 -1.60 -6.02 6.78
CA SER A 39 -1.33 -6.44 5.41
C SER A 39 -2.44 -6.01 4.46
N ARG A 40 -2.27 -6.32 3.19
CA ARG A 40 -3.22 -6.00 2.14
C ARG A 40 -4.03 -7.25 1.76
N GLU A 41 -5.12 -7.01 1.11
CA GLU A 41 -6.04 -8.02 0.57
C GLU A 41 -5.37 -8.93 -0.47
N ASP A 42 -5.95 -10.10 -0.68
CA ASP A 42 -5.60 -10.98 -1.79
C ASP A 42 -5.85 -10.24 -3.12
N GLY A 43 -4.99 -10.46 -4.12
CA GLY A 43 -5.04 -9.72 -5.37
C GLY A 43 -4.31 -8.37 -5.36
N SER A 44 -3.95 -7.84 -4.18
CA SER A 44 -3.12 -6.65 -4.08
C SER A 44 -1.74 -6.87 -4.69
N GLY A 45 -1.41 -6.10 -5.74
CA GLY A 45 -0.06 -6.13 -6.31
C GLY A 45 1.01 -5.65 -5.34
N THR A 46 0.66 -4.75 -4.40
CA THR A 46 1.60 -4.30 -3.36
C THR A 46 1.92 -5.43 -2.39
N ARG A 47 0.92 -6.23 -1.98
CA ARG A 47 1.16 -7.42 -1.16
C ARG A 47 2.04 -8.43 -1.90
N GLY A 48 1.70 -8.76 -3.14
CA GLY A 48 2.50 -9.71 -3.93
C GLY A 48 3.96 -9.29 -4.06
N ALA A 49 4.21 -8.02 -4.43
CA ALA A 49 5.58 -7.51 -4.54
C ALA A 49 6.30 -7.43 -3.17
N PHE A 50 5.60 -7.04 -2.10
CA PHE A 50 6.15 -7.01 -0.75
C PHE A 50 6.58 -8.40 -0.28
N VAL A 51 5.71 -9.37 -0.42
CA VAL A 51 5.95 -10.78 -0.02
C VAL A 51 7.13 -11.37 -0.79
N GLU A 52 7.21 -11.11 -2.10
CA GLU A 52 8.33 -11.56 -2.93
C GLU A 52 9.64 -10.88 -2.55
N LEU A 53 9.67 -9.55 -2.45
CA LEU A 53 10.89 -8.77 -2.21
C LEU A 53 11.51 -9.01 -0.82
N PHE A 54 10.68 -9.30 0.19
CA PHE A 54 11.16 -9.66 1.54
C PHE A 54 11.30 -11.16 1.76
N GLY A 55 11.00 -11.99 0.74
CA GLY A 55 11.08 -13.45 0.85
C GLY A 55 10.11 -14.01 1.88
N ILE A 56 8.92 -13.40 2.03
CA ILE A 56 7.82 -13.87 2.91
C ILE A 56 7.04 -15.02 2.24
N GLU A 57 7.44 -15.43 1.06
CA GLU A 57 6.88 -16.60 0.38
C GLU A 57 7.77 -17.83 0.54
N GLU A 58 7.13 -18.99 0.61
CA GLU A 58 7.80 -20.28 0.59
C GLU A 58 7.34 -21.10 -0.61
N GLU A 59 8.26 -21.90 -1.17
CA GLU A 59 7.88 -22.87 -2.19
C GLU A 59 7.35 -24.13 -1.52
N LYS A 60 6.07 -24.46 -1.79
CA LYS A 60 5.39 -25.69 -1.35
C LYS A 60 4.79 -26.40 -2.55
N ASP A 61 5.20 -27.61 -2.81
CA ASP A 61 4.71 -28.43 -3.93
C ASP A 61 4.85 -27.73 -5.30
N GLY A 62 5.96 -27.01 -5.51
CA GLY A 62 6.24 -26.26 -6.74
C GLY A 62 5.40 -24.98 -6.90
N LYS A 63 4.77 -24.49 -5.83
CA LYS A 63 3.99 -23.25 -5.80
C LYS A 63 4.53 -22.32 -4.74
N LYS A 64 4.60 -21.03 -5.09
CA LYS A 64 4.88 -19.97 -4.12
C LYS A 64 3.66 -19.77 -3.22
N VAL A 65 3.85 -19.83 -1.91
CA VAL A 65 2.82 -19.66 -0.89
C VAL A 65 3.18 -18.45 -0.04
N ASP A 66 2.29 -17.49 0.04
CA ASP A 66 2.40 -16.33 0.92
C ASP A 66 2.30 -16.78 2.39
N MET A 67 3.34 -16.50 3.15
CA MET A 67 3.48 -16.87 4.55
C MET A 67 3.13 -15.73 5.50
N THR A 68 2.49 -14.66 5.01
CA THR A 68 2.02 -13.56 5.86
C THR A 68 1.22 -14.11 7.04
N THR A 69 1.58 -13.68 8.26
CA THR A 69 0.94 -14.17 9.48
C THR A 69 -0.59 -14.06 9.42
N GLN A 70 -1.27 -15.11 9.86
CA GLN A 70 -2.74 -15.16 9.88
C GLN A 70 -3.36 -14.17 10.88
N SER A 71 -2.58 -13.64 11.82
CA SER A 71 -3.01 -12.61 12.75
C SER A 71 -3.01 -11.20 12.13
N ALA A 72 -2.48 -11.04 10.90
CA ALA A 72 -2.43 -9.75 10.23
C ALA A 72 -3.82 -9.18 9.99
N GLN A 73 -4.02 -7.92 10.35
CA GLN A 73 -5.21 -7.17 9.95
C GLN A 73 -5.14 -6.90 8.44
N ILE A 74 -6.20 -7.23 7.72
CA ILE A 74 -6.24 -7.05 6.26
C ILE A 74 -6.95 -5.75 5.89
N THR A 75 -6.31 -4.96 5.03
CA THR A 75 -6.85 -3.73 4.45
C THR A 75 -7.01 -3.87 2.94
N ASN A 76 -7.95 -3.14 2.35
CA ASN A 76 -8.32 -3.27 0.94
C ASN A 76 -7.88 -2.09 0.06
N SER A 77 -7.11 -1.15 0.58
CA SER A 77 -6.57 -0.03 -0.20
C SER A 77 -5.38 0.63 0.49
N THR A 78 -4.62 1.41 -0.27
CA THR A 78 -3.50 2.21 0.24
C THR A 78 -3.95 3.20 1.31
N SER A 79 -5.07 3.89 1.09
CA SER A 79 -5.58 4.89 2.04
C SER A 79 -6.05 4.26 3.35
N VAL A 80 -6.73 3.11 3.30
CA VAL A 80 -7.14 2.38 4.52
C VAL A 80 -5.92 1.88 5.29
N MET A 81 -4.88 1.37 4.61
CA MET A 81 -3.61 1.00 5.24
C MET A 81 -3.03 2.19 6.02
N MET A 82 -2.90 3.36 5.39
CA MET A 82 -2.34 4.55 6.03
C MET A 82 -3.15 4.99 7.25
N THR A 83 -4.48 5.03 7.15
CA THR A 83 -5.36 5.36 8.28
C THR A 83 -5.19 4.36 9.42
N THR A 84 -5.17 3.06 9.12
CA THR A 84 -4.99 2.01 10.14
C THR A 84 -3.66 2.15 10.89
N ILE A 85 -2.57 2.44 10.16
CA ILE A 85 -1.26 2.66 10.78
C ILE A 85 -1.22 3.97 11.60
N ALA A 86 -1.85 5.03 11.10
CA ALA A 86 -1.89 6.32 11.78
C ALA A 86 -2.68 6.27 13.10
N GLU A 87 -3.69 5.42 13.18
CA GLU A 87 -4.57 5.28 14.35
C GLU A 87 -4.09 4.24 15.38
N ASN A 88 -3.03 3.47 15.08
CA ASN A 88 -2.53 2.42 15.96
C ASN A 88 -1.00 2.53 16.11
N ASP A 89 -0.54 2.92 17.30
CA ASP A 89 0.89 3.10 17.63
C ASP A 89 1.70 1.79 17.65
N ALA A 90 1.03 0.63 17.77
CA ALA A 90 1.65 -0.69 17.68
C ALA A 90 1.73 -1.23 16.24
N ALA A 91 1.07 -0.57 15.28
CA ALA A 91 0.92 -1.11 13.93
C ALA A 91 2.17 -0.92 13.05
N ILE A 92 2.38 -1.91 12.18
CA ILE A 92 3.34 -1.89 11.07
C ILE A 92 2.64 -2.38 9.81
N GLY A 93 2.92 -1.73 8.69
CA GLY A 93 2.38 -2.08 7.38
C GLY A 93 3.26 -1.58 6.25
N TYR A 94 2.73 -1.55 5.04
CA TYR A 94 3.49 -1.13 3.86
C TYR A 94 2.59 -0.46 2.82
N ILE A 95 3.14 0.51 2.11
CA ILE A 95 2.44 1.27 1.06
C ILE A 95 3.37 1.56 -0.12
N SER A 96 2.79 2.04 -1.22
CA SER A 96 3.52 2.73 -2.28
C SER A 96 4.23 3.97 -1.74
N LEU A 97 5.52 4.13 -2.07
CA LEU A 97 6.32 5.28 -1.66
C LEU A 97 5.72 6.61 -2.14
N GLY A 98 5.22 6.65 -3.38
CA GLY A 98 4.57 7.85 -3.91
C GLY A 98 3.27 8.25 -3.20
N SER A 99 2.74 7.39 -2.31
CA SER A 99 1.58 7.70 -1.47
C SER A 99 1.96 8.16 -0.06
N LEU A 100 3.26 8.14 0.30
CA LEU A 100 3.73 8.51 1.64
C LEU A 100 3.42 9.98 1.94
N ASN A 101 2.92 10.23 3.15
CA ASN A 101 2.66 11.58 3.65
C ASN A 101 2.89 11.65 5.18
N ASP A 102 2.66 12.82 5.77
CA ASP A 102 2.97 13.13 7.18
C ASP A 102 2.08 12.41 8.21
N THR A 103 1.12 11.61 7.79
CA THR A 103 0.25 10.87 8.73
C THR A 103 0.90 9.62 9.28
N VAL A 104 1.90 9.08 8.57
CA VAL A 104 2.66 7.89 8.94
C VAL A 104 4.15 8.13 8.73
N LYS A 105 5.00 7.27 9.30
CA LYS A 105 6.45 7.33 9.15
C LYS A 105 6.96 6.11 8.41
N ALA A 106 7.76 6.33 7.35
CA ALA A 106 8.53 5.27 6.72
C ALA A 106 9.77 4.93 7.56
N VAL A 107 10.08 3.64 7.69
CA VAL A 107 11.32 3.18 8.31
C VAL A 107 12.38 2.92 7.23
N LYS A 108 13.65 3.10 7.57
CA LYS A 108 14.77 2.70 6.70
C LYS A 108 14.80 1.18 6.60
N ILE A 109 15.17 0.67 5.43
CA ILE A 109 15.39 -0.75 5.22
C ILE A 109 16.87 -0.96 4.85
N ASP A 110 17.55 -1.81 5.63
CA ASP A 110 18.97 -2.11 5.45
C ASP A 110 19.84 -0.84 5.33
N GLY A 111 19.56 0.19 6.14
CA GLY A 111 20.23 1.47 6.16
C GLY A 111 19.76 2.49 5.12
N ALA A 112 18.95 2.10 4.15
CA ALA A 112 18.49 2.98 3.08
C ALA A 112 17.11 3.60 3.39
N GLU A 113 16.96 4.90 3.16
CA GLU A 113 15.67 5.59 3.23
C GLU A 113 14.80 5.25 2.03
N ALA A 114 13.49 5.06 2.28
CA ALA A 114 12.49 4.96 1.23
C ALA A 114 12.29 6.36 0.60
N SER A 115 13.01 6.65 -0.48
CA SER A 115 12.91 7.90 -1.23
C SER A 115 13.04 7.65 -2.73
N ALA A 116 12.44 8.52 -3.56
CA ALA A 116 12.55 8.43 -5.01
C ALA A 116 14.02 8.48 -5.48
N GLU A 117 14.87 9.29 -4.83
CA GLU A 117 16.29 9.37 -5.11
C GLU A 117 17.00 8.03 -4.85
N ASN A 118 16.73 7.40 -3.70
CA ASN A 118 17.34 6.13 -3.32
C ASN A 118 16.82 4.95 -4.17
N VAL A 119 15.58 5.02 -4.64
CA VAL A 119 15.07 4.07 -5.65
C VAL A 119 15.82 4.27 -6.98
N LYS A 120 15.94 5.51 -7.46
CA LYS A 120 16.58 5.84 -8.75
C LYS A 120 18.07 5.46 -8.76
N ASN A 121 18.80 5.69 -7.68
CA ASN A 121 20.24 5.36 -7.58
C ASN A 121 20.49 3.89 -7.17
N GLY A 122 19.42 3.13 -6.86
CA GLY A 122 19.48 1.72 -6.53
C GLY A 122 19.97 1.40 -5.11
N SER A 123 20.07 2.38 -4.19
CA SER A 123 20.39 2.13 -2.79
C SER A 123 19.18 1.55 -2.01
N TYR A 124 17.94 1.97 -2.34
CA TYR A 124 16.72 1.35 -1.84
C TYR A 124 16.27 0.23 -2.77
N LYS A 125 16.18 -0.99 -2.26
CA LYS A 125 15.96 -2.21 -3.06
C LYS A 125 14.51 -2.68 -3.14
N VAL A 126 13.63 -2.16 -2.28
CA VAL A 126 12.22 -2.59 -2.24
C VAL A 126 11.43 -1.82 -3.29
N VAL A 127 11.56 -2.25 -4.54
CA VAL A 127 11.10 -1.55 -5.75
C VAL A 127 10.30 -2.48 -6.64
N ARG A 128 9.28 -1.95 -7.30
CA ARG A 128 8.42 -2.67 -8.22
C ARG A 128 7.95 -1.80 -9.38
N PRO A 129 7.52 -2.36 -10.51
CA PRO A 129 6.89 -1.58 -11.56
C PRO A 129 5.44 -1.20 -11.22
N PHE A 130 5.02 -0.05 -11.71
CA PHE A 130 3.62 0.26 -11.97
C PHE A 130 3.34 0.02 -13.44
N ASN A 131 2.38 -0.82 -13.72
CA ASN A 131 2.03 -1.25 -15.06
C ASN A 131 0.62 -0.80 -15.44
N ILE A 132 0.45 -0.36 -16.68
CA ILE A 132 -0.83 -0.45 -17.36
C ILE A 132 -0.90 -1.78 -18.10
N VAL A 133 -2.10 -2.35 -18.15
CA VAL A 133 -2.36 -3.64 -18.76
C VAL A 133 -3.42 -3.45 -19.85
N THR A 134 -3.07 -3.82 -21.05
CA THR A 134 -3.92 -3.62 -22.24
C THR A 134 -4.10 -4.91 -23.02
N LYS A 135 -5.19 -4.99 -23.76
CA LYS A 135 -5.48 -6.07 -24.70
C LYS A 135 -5.49 -5.51 -26.12
N ASP A 136 -5.26 -6.36 -27.10
CA ASP A 136 -5.39 -5.96 -28.51
C ASP A 136 -6.79 -5.40 -28.81
N GLY A 137 -6.83 -4.44 -29.74
CA GLY A 137 -8.09 -3.83 -30.16
C GLY A 137 -8.51 -2.60 -29.34
N LEU A 138 -7.58 -1.95 -28.62
CA LEU A 138 -7.86 -0.70 -27.94
C LEU A 138 -8.52 0.35 -28.85
N SER A 139 -9.46 1.10 -28.29
CA SER A 139 -10.04 2.27 -28.93
C SER A 139 -8.97 3.32 -29.24
N ASP A 140 -9.22 4.22 -30.18
CA ASP A 140 -8.29 5.31 -30.49
C ASP A 140 -8.11 6.24 -29.29
N ALA A 141 -9.14 6.44 -28.46
CA ALA A 141 -9.05 7.20 -27.22
C ALA A 141 -8.12 6.53 -26.20
N ALA A 142 -8.23 5.21 -26.02
CA ALA A 142 -7.35 4.47 -25.10
C ALA A 142 -5.88 4.46 -25.59
N LYS A 143 -5.64 4.33 -26.89
CA LYS A 143 -4.31 4.45 -27.49
C LYS A 143 -3.72 5.85 -27.31
N ASP A 144 -4.52 6.90 -27.47
CA ASP A 144 -4.08 8.27 -27.28
C ASP A 144 -3.69 8.52 -25.83
N PHE A 145 -4.51 8.06 -24.87
CA PHE A 145 -4.20 8.16 -23.46
C PHE A 145 -2.94 7.37 -23.08
N GLN A 146 -2.80 6.12 -23.57
CA GLN A 146 -1.58 5.34 -23.37
C GLN A 146 -0.34 6.06 -23.94
N SER A 147 -0.47 6.68 -25.13
CA SER A 147 0.60 7.47 -25.72
C SER A 147 0.95 8.71 -24.89
N PHE A 148 -0.05 9.34 -24.26
CA PHE A 148 0.19 10.44 -23.32
C PHE A 148 0.96 9.97 -22.08
N ILE A 149 0.53 8.87 -21.44
CA ILE A 149 1.21 8.31 -20.27
C ILE A 149 2.69 8.08 -20.54
N MET A 150 3.03 7.55 -21.72
CA MET A 150 4.41 7.23 -22.12
C MET A 150 5.15 8.41 -22.76
N SER A 151 4.54 9.57 -22.88
CA SER A 151 5.16 10.78 -23.43
C SER A 151 6.01 11.52 -22.40
N LYS A 152 6.79 12.50 -22.86
CA LYS A 152 7.57 13.40 -22.01
C LYS A 152 6.69 14.10 -20.96
N GLU A 153 5.50 14.56 -21.37
CA GLU A 153 4.53 15.23 -20.50
C GLU A 153 3.97 14.26 -19.45
N GLY A 154 3.60 13.04 -19.85
CA GLY A 154 3.12 12.01 -18.94
C GLY A 154 4.20 11.54 -17.97
N GLN A 155 5.42 11.29 -18.44
CA GLN A 155 6.54 10.90 -17.57
C GLN A 155 6.94 12.03 -16.60
N LYS A 156 6.80 13.30 -17.02
CA LYS A 156 6.97 14.43 -16.09
C LYS A 156 5.90 14.42 -14.98
N VAL A 157 4.65 14.09 -15.28
CA VAL A 157 3.60 13.92 -14.26
C VAL A 157 3.98 12.83 -13.27
N VAL A 158 4.54 11.71 -13.75
CA VAL A 158 5.05 10.63 -12.90
C VAL A 158 6.09 11.15 -11.92
N GLU A 159 7.11 11.86 -12.40
CA GLU A 159 8.19 12.41 -11.56
C GLU A 159 7.69 13.48 -10.57
N ASP A 160 6.86 14.41 -11.03
CA ASP A 160 6.32 15.50 -10.21
C ASP A 160 5.44 14.97 -9.04
N ASN A 161 5.00 13.72 -9.11
CA ASN A 161 4.21 13.05 -8.06
C ASN A 161 5.01 12.01 -7.25
N GLY A 162 6.35 12.06 -7.29
CA GLY A 162 7.21 11.27 -6.42
C GLY A 162 7.47 9.84 -6.88
N TYR A 163 7.12 9.50 -8.12
CA TYR A 163 7.45 8.21 -8.75
C TYR A 163 8.65 8.36 -9.67
N ILE A 164 9.20 7.25 -10.12
CA ILE A 164 10.37 7.23 -10.98
C ILE A 164 9.93 6.97 -12.43
N SER A 165 10.29 7.90 -13.34
CA SER A 165 10.07 7.75 -14.77
C SER A 165 10.74 6.49 -15.32
N VAL A 166 10.10 5.85 -16.30
CA VAL A 166 10.65 4.67 -17.00
C VAL A 166 11.33 5.04 -18.31
N ASP A 167 11.19 6.28 -18.79
CA ASP A 167 11.79 6.75 -20.02
C ASP A 167 12.20 8.24 -19.93
N GLU A 168 13.47 8.49 -19.64
CA GLU A 168 14.05 9.84 -19.57
C GLU A 168 14.15 10.51 -20.97
N ASN A 169 14.04 9.73 -22.05
CA ASN A 169 14.11 10.18 -23.44
C ASN A 169 12.75 10.16 -24.15
N ALA A 170 11.66 10.09 -23.39
CA ALA A 170 10.31 10.07 -23.94
C ALA A 170 10.06 11.25 -24.88
N LYS A 171 9.37 10.98 -25.98
CA LYS A 171 9.01 12.00 -26.97
C LYS A 171 7.86 12.85 -26.43
N ALA A 172 7.81 14.11 -26.92
CA ALA A 172 6.69 15.00 -26.63
C ALA A 172 5.36 14.36 -27.09
N PHE A 173 4.31 14.56 -26.31
CA PHE A 173 2.97 14.07 -26.64
C PHE A 173 2.45 14.69 -27.93
N LYS A 174 1.86 13.87 -28.74
CA LYS A 174 1.15 14.29 -29.93
C LYS A 174 -0.14 13.48 -30.04
N SER A 175 -1.26 14.16 -29.69
CA SER A 175 -2.59 13.53 -29.79
C SER A 175 -2.89 13.07 -31.20
N ASN A 176 -3.53 11.91 -31.30
CA ASN A 176 -4.09 11.42 -32.57
C ASN A 176 -5.45 12.07 -32.93
N GLY A 177 -5.95 13.00 -32.09
CA GLY A 177 -7.23 13.67 -32.26
C GLY A 177 -8.43 12.83 -31.82
N ALA A 178 -8.20 11.78 -31.04
CA ALA A 178 -9.25 10.90 -30.53
C ALA A 178 -10.28 11.65 -29.70
N LYS A 179 -11.46 11.04 -29.58
CA LYS A 179 -12.58 11.50 -28.76
C LYS A 179 -13.30 10.32 -28.15
N GLY A 180 -13.97 10.54 -27.04
CA GLY A 180 -14.78 9.50 -26.38
C GLY A 180 -14.41 9.29 -24.94
N LYS A 181 -14.56 8.07 -24.45
CA LYS A 181 -14.32 7.71 -23.04
C LYS A 181 -13.28 6.58 -22.97
N VAL A 182 -12.43 6.63 -21.95
CA VAL A 182 -11.49 5.58 -21.57
C VAL A 182 -11.82 5.14 -20.15
N VAL A 183 -11.97 3.85 -19.92
CA VAL A 183 -12.17 3.26 -18.59
C VAL A 183 -10.85 2.62 -18.14
N VAL A 184 -10.34 3.07 -17.01
CA VAL A 184 -9.14 2.55 -16.36
C VAL A 184 -9.54 1.90 -15.04
N SER A 185 -9.08 0.68 -14.75
CA SER A 185 -9.48 -0.03 -13.53
C SER A 185 -8.29 -0.77 -12.90
N GLY A 186 -8.24 -0.81 -11.56
CA GLY A 186 -7.28 -1.67 -10.86
C GLY A 186 -6.59 -1.05 -9.65
N SER A 187 -5.32 -1.33 -9.50
CA SER A 187 -4.50 -1.11 -8.33
C SER A 187 -4.71 0.23 -7.61
N SER A 188 -5.09 0.17 -6.33
CA SER A 188 -5.22 1.35 -5.46
C SER A 188 -3.90 2.10 -5.24
N SER A 189 -2.75 1.46 -5.45
CA SER A 189 -1.43 2.11 -5.37
C SER A 189 -1.09 2.90 -6.64
N VAL A 190 -1.60 2.48 -7.80
CA VAL A 190 -1.42 3.18 -9.08
C VAL A 190 -2.43 4.33 -9.23
N THR A 191 -3.59 4.21 -8.59
CA THR A 191 -4.69 5.19 -8.71
C THR A 191 -4.24 6.65 -8.49
N PRO A 192 -3.44 7.01 -7.47
CA PRO A 192 -3.05 8.41 -7.28
C PRO A 192 -2.31 9.02 -8.46
N VAL A 193 -1.33 8.33 -9.03
CA VAL A 193 -0.61 8.82 -10.22
C VAL A 193 -1.47 8.76 -11.47
N MET A 194 -2.35 7.78 -11.60
CA MET A 194 -3.26 7.66 -12.74
C MET A 194 -4.28 8.82 -12.79
N GLU A 195 -4.78 9.27 -11.64
CA GLU A 195 -5.64 10.46 -11.56
C GLU A 195 -4.89 11.73 -11.99
N LYS A 196 -3.60 11.87 -11.66
CA LYS A 196 -2.78 12.99 -12.13
C LYS A 196 -2.50 12.93 -13.63
N LEU A 197 -2.24 11.74 -14.15
CA LEU A 197 -2.09 11.51 -15.59
C LEU A 197 -3.37 11.83 -16.35
N LYS A 198 -4.54 11.41 -15.83
CA LYS A 198 -5.84 11.75 -16.35
C LYS A 198 -6.06 13.28 -16.38
N GLU A 199 -5.88 13.96 -15.23
CA GLU A 199 -6.04 15.43 -15.13
C GLU A 199 -5.18 16.17 -16.16
N ALA A 200 -3.94 15.73 -16.37
CA ALA A 200 -3.03 16.35 -17.33
C ALA A 200 -3.41 16.01 -18.79
N TYR A 201 -3.83 14.77 -19.05
CA TYR A 201 -4.26 14.34 -20.37
C TYR A 201 -5.54 15.03 -20.83
N GLU A 202 -6.57 15.13 -19.98
CA GLU A 202 -7.83 15.79 -20.30
C GLU A 202 -7.65 17.29 -20.59
N LYS A 203 -6.58 17.92 -20.06
CA LYS A 203 -6.17 19.28 -20.46
C LYS A 203 -5.51 19.32 -21.84
N ALA A 204 -4.82 18.26 -22.23
CA ALA A 204 -4.15 18.15 -23.51
C ALA A 204 -5.10 17.69 -24.65
N ASN A 205 -6.14 16.94 -24.30
CA ASN A 205 -7.20 16.49 -25.20
C ASN A 205 -8.57 16.52 -24.50
N ASP A 206 -9.28 17.64 -24.60
CA ASP A 206 -10.58 17.89 -23.97
C ASP A 206 -11.76 17.09 -24.59
N LYS A 207 -11.50 16.31 -25.64
CA LYS A 207 -12.49 15.49 -26.30
C LYS A 207 -12.55 14.06 -25.79
N VAL A 208 -11.63 13.70 -24.87
CA VAL A 208 -11.61 12.39 -24.22
C VAL A 208 -11.86 12.57 -22.73
N THR A 209 -12.71 11.72 -22.16
CA THR A 209 -12.92 11.60 -20.72
C THR A 209 -12.33 10.30 -20.23
N VAL A 210 -11.51 10.37 -19.19
CA VAL A 210 -10.92 9.17 -18.54
C VAL A 210 -11.64 8.91 -17.23
N GLU A 211 -12.15 7.71 -17.05
CA GLU A 211 -12.73 7.25 -15.78
C GLU A 211 -11.77 6.29 -15.11
N VAL A 212 -11.37 6.59 -13.87
CA VAL A 212 -10.47 5.72 -13.07
C VAL A 212 -11.29 5.04 -11.98
N GLN A 213 -11.24 3.71 -11.97
CA GLN A 213 -11.95 2.86 -11.02
C GLN A 213 -10.94 2.10 -10.15
N GLN A 214 -10.86 2.48 -8.88
CA GLN A 214 -9.95 1.86 -7.93
C GLN A 214 -10.43 0.48 -7.49
N SER A 215 -9.51 -0.50 -7.52
CA SER A 215 -9.65 -1.84 -6.96
C SER A 215 -8.27 -2.38 -6.54
N ASP A 216 -8.01 -3.66 -6.74
CA ASP A 216 -6.70 -4.32 -6.63
C ASP A 216 -6.11 -4.64 -8.01
N SER A 217 -4.82 -5.07 -8.03
CA SER A 217 -4.12 -5.36 -9.29
C SER A 217 -4.71 -6.55 -10.04
N THR A 218 -5.09 -7.61 -9.34
CA THR A 218 -5.66 -8.82 -9.97
C THR A 218 -7.00 -8.51 -10.62
N THR A 219 -7.85 -7.74 -9.95
CA THR A 219 -9.11 -7.24 -10.52
C THR A 219 -8.86 -6.37 -11.74
N GLY A 220 -7.88 -5.44 -11.70
CA GLY A 220 -7.53 -4.61 -12.84
C GLY A 220 -7.05 -5.41 -14.05
N VAL A 221 -6.19 -6.41 -13.84
CA VAL A 221 -5.72 -7.31 -14.89
C VAL A 221 -6.88 -8.12 -15.50
N ASN A 222 -7.75 -8.69 -14.65
CA ASN A 222 -8.90 -9.46 -15.13
C ASN A 222 -9.88 -8.58 -15.89
N ASN A 223 -10.15 -7.36 -15.44
CA ASN A 223 -11.01 -6.41 -16.17
C ASN A 223 -10.47 -6.06 -17.56
N ALA A 224 -9.14 -5.96 -17.73
CA ALA A 224 -8.54 -5.79 -19.05
C ALA A 224 -8.64 -7.06 -19.91
N ILE A 225 -8.42 -8.24 -19.34
CA ILE A 225 -8.58 -9.53 -20.01
C ILE A 225 -10.01 -9.70 -20.55
N ASP A 226 -10.99 -9.38 -19.72
CA ASP A 226 -12.42 -9.58 -20.01
C ASP A 226 -13.03 -8.41 -20.83
N GLY A 227 -12.26 -7.33 -21.07
CA GLY A 227 -12.74 -6.15 -21.79
C GLY A 227 -13.75 -5.30 -21.00
N VAL A 228 -13.75 -5.40 -19.68
CA VAL A 228 -14.56 -4.57 -18.77
C VAL A 228 -13.98 -3.16 -18.67
N CYS A 229 -12.67 -3.02 -18.81
CA CYS A 229 -11.99 -1.73 -18.93
C CYS A 229 -11.09 -1.72 -20.18
N ASP A 230 -10.73 -0.51 -20.64
CA ASP A 230 -9.78 -0.33 -21.73
C ASP A 230 -8.34 -0.56 -21.26
N ILE A 231 -8.03 -0.13 -20.02
CA ILE A 231 -6.70 -0.17 -19.42
C ILE A 231 -6.81 -0.69 -17.98
N GLY A 232 -6.14 -1.81 -17.70
CA GLY A 232 -5.95 -2.30 -16.33
C GLY A 232 -4.79 -1.61 -15.65
N MET A 233 -4.78 -1.54 -14.32
CA MET A 233 -3.67 -1.05 -13.50
C MET A 233 -3.14 -2.16 -12.60
N ALA A 234 -1.84 -2.41 -12.64
CA ALA A 234 -1.18 -3.36 -11.76
C ALA A 234 0.09 -2.77 -11.14
N SER A 235 0.29 -3.03 -9.86
CA SER A 235 1.47 -2.60 -9.09
C SER A 235 2.41 -3.78 -8.81
N ARG A 236 2.52 -4.67 -9.74
CA ARG A 236 3.39 -5.85 -9.83
C ARG A 236 3.55 -6.29 -11.28
N ASP A 237 4.47 -7.17 -11.53
CA ASP A 237 4.52 -7.87 -12.80
C ASP A 237 3.30 -8.78 -12.99
N LEU A 238 2.97 -9.07 -14.25
CA LEU A 238 1.94 -10.02 -14.58
C LEU A 238 2.45 -11.45 -14.36
N ALA A 239 1.59 -12.28 -13.77
CA ALA A 239 1.81 -13.71 -13.72
C ALA A 239 1.77 -14.32 -15.15
N ASP A 240 2.47 -15.43 -15.38
CA ASP A 240 2.50 -16.08 -16.69
C ASP A 240 1.11 -16.56 -17.11
N SER A 241 0.28 -16.95 -16.15
CA SER A 241 -1.13 -17.28 -16.40
C SER A 241 -1.98 -16.09 -16.85
N GLU A 242 -1.59 -14.86 -16.50
CA GLU A 242 -2.23 -13.62 -16.96
C GLU A 242 -1.74 -13.25 -18.36
N LYS A 243 -0.41 -13.27 -18.58
CA LYS A 243 0.21 -13.01 -19.90
C LYS A 243 -0.35 -13.94 -20.98
N SER A 244 -0.56 -15.22 -20.66
CA SER A 244 -1.11 -16.21 -21.61
C SER A 244 -2.54 -15.92 -22.09
N LYS A 245 -3.25 -14.98 -21.42
CA LYS A 245 -4.60 -14.54 -21.81
C LYS A 245 -4.62 -13.40 -22.85
N GLY A 246 -3.48 -13.06 -23.44
CA GLY A 246 -3.38 -12.09 -24.53
C GLY A 246 -3.44 -10.63 -24.06
N VAL A 247 -2.95 -10.35 -22.85
CA VAL A 247 -2.75 -8.98 -22.37
C VAL A 247 -1.27 -8.63 -22.34
N THR A 248 -0.98 -7.34 -22.51
CA THR A 248 0.37 -6.77 -22.47
C THR A 248 0.47 -5.81 -21.30
N ALA A 249 1.52 -5.97 -20.48
CA ALA A 249 1.89 -5.00 -19.47
C ALA A 249 2.90 -4.00 -20.05
N THR A 250 2.67 -2.72 -19.77
CA THR A 250 3.60 -1.64 -20.06
C THR A 250 3.92 -0.92 -18.76
N ALA A 251 5.19 -0.92 -18.37
CA ALA A 251 5.63 -0.18 -17.20
C ALA A 251 5.50 1.33 -17.48
N ILE A 252 4.84 2.03 -16.56
CA ILE A 252 4.62 3.50 -16.64
C ILE A 252 5.43 4.27 -15.59
N ALA A 253 5.81 3.60 -14.51
CA ALA A 253 6.65 4.14 -13.44
C ALA A 253 7.35 3.01 -12.70
N GLN A 254 8.45 3.33 -12.00
CA GLN A 254 8.93 2.53 -10.89
C GLN A 254 8.48 3.17 -9.57
N ASP A 255 8.16 2.34 -8.59
CA ASP A 255 7.70 2.76 -7.28
C ASP A 255 8.39 1.96 -6.18
N GLY A 256 8.81 2.65 -5.12
CA GLY A 256 9.27 2.00 -3.91
C GLY A 256 8.11 1.48 -3.07
N ILE A 257 8.31 0.40 -2.32
CA ILE A 257 7.39 0.00 -1.27
C ILE A 257 7.99 0.44 0.06
N ALA A 258 7.35 1.41 0.72
CA ALA A 258 7.76 1.89 2.04
C ALA A 258 7.12 1.03 3.13
N VAL A 259 7.93 0.50 4.04
CA VAL A 259 7.45 -0.06 5.32
C VAL A 259 7.14 1.11 6.23
N ILE A 260 5.92 1.14 6.75
CA ILE A 260 5.40 2.27 7.53
C ILE A 260 4.97 1.86 8.93
N VAL A 261 5.17 2.79 9.86
CA VAL A 261 4.71 2.71 11.25
C VAL A 261 3.97 3.99 11.62
N ASN A 262 3.28 3.98 12.76
CA ASN A 262 2.73 5.20 13.33
C ASN A 262 3.87 6.23 13.53
N LYS A 263 3.59 7.51 13.25
CA LYS A 263 4.60 8.59 13.32
C LYS A 263 5.25 8.75 14.68
N ASP A 264 4.51 8.41 15.77
CA ASP A 264 4.95 8.54 17.13
C ASP A 264 5.68 7.29 17.67
N ARG A 265 5.74 6.20 16.87
CA ARG A 265 6.47 4.98 17.23
C ARG A 265 7.98 5.20 17.13
N ASP A 266 8.72 4.76 18.16
CA ASP A 266 10.19 4.89 18.22
C ASP A 266 10.91 3.74 17.46
N VAL A 267 10.63 3.65 16.15
CA VAL A 267 11.28 2.74 15.21
C VAL A 267 11.67 3.52 13.96
N TYR A 268 12.95 3.50 13.60
CA TYR A 268 13.50 4.28 12.49
C TYR A 268 14.13 3.44 11.39
N GLU A 269 14.53 2.22 11.72
CA GLU A 269 15.22 1.31 10.81
C GLU A 269 14.88 -0.14 11.13
N LEU A 270 14.76 -0.96 10.08
CA LEU A 270 14.64 -2.42 10.13
C LEU A 270 15.53 -3.04 9.06
N THR A 271 16.02 -4.23 9.32
CA THR A 271 16.62 -5.06 8.27
C THR A 271 15.54 -5.81 7.49
N SER A 272 15.84 -6.23 6.28
CA SER A 272 14.95 -7.09 5.49
C SER A 272 14.56 -8.37 6.24
N ASP A 273 15.50 -8.99 6.99
CA ASP A 273 15.22 -10.17 7.81
C ASP A 273 14.28 -9.87 8.97
N GLN A 274 14.39 -8.69 9.60
CA GLN A 274 13.46 -8.27 10.64
C GLN A 274 12.06 -8.06 10.08
N VAL A 275 11.93 -7.41 8.91
CA VAL A 275 10.63 -7.26 8.23
C VAL A 275 10.03 -8.63 7.94
N LYS A 276 10.81 -9.55 7.34
CA LYS A 276 10.36 -10.93 7.13
C LYS A 276 9.85 -11.56 8.41
N SER A 277 10.63 -11.52 9.49
CA SER A 277 10.28 -12.13 10.78
C SER A 277 9.02 -11.54 11.42
N ILE A 278 8.76 -10.22 11.21
CA ILE A 278 7.56 -9.55 11.73
C ILE A 278 6.31 -10.00 10.97
N PHE A 279 6.43 -10.21 9.67
CA PHE A 279 5.28 -10.50 8.82
C PHE A 279 4.99 -12.02 8.65
N THR A 280 5.87 -12.90 9.09
CA THR A 280 5.66 -14.36 9.11
C THR A 280 5.30 -14.87 10.50
#